data_6482b52692b3d00947639b57b81daec5
#
_entry.id   6482b52692b3d00947639b57b81daec5
#
_cell.length_a   1.000
_cell.length_b   1.000
_cell.length_c   1.000
_cell.angle_alpha   90.00
_cell.angle_beta   90.00
_cell.angle_gamma   90.00
#
_symmetry.space_group_name_H-M   'P 1'
#
loop_
_entity.id
_entity.type
_entity.pdbx_description
1 polymer ?
#
loop_
_entity_poly.entity_id
_entity_poly.type
_entity_poly.pdbx_seq_one_letter_code
_entity_poly.pdbx_strand_id
1 'polypeptide(L)'
;MRKGAQTLVFGSKPVILSRAAIGGKKEGKGPLAAYFDFLGKDAKLGQKTFEKAESKLQELALDTAKRKLGVSYEDIDVLFAGDLLNQCISSSFAARGTSIPFLGLYGACSTMAESLLLAAAFVEAGFADTAAALTSSHFASAERQYRFPLGYGGQRTPTAQWTVTGSGCCIVGKSGHGPRIEAATIGKIQDYGIKDANNMGAAMAPAAISTLQAHFRDLRRVPSDYDLIVTGDLGMLGRTIVLDQFRRIGVDLSPVYNDCGLLIFDTKSQDVHAGGSGCGCGASVLCGYLLDRLEKRELRRLLFCATGALLSPTSSWQGESIPGVCHAVAITAEGV
;
A
#
# COMPACT_ATOMS: atom_id res chain seq x y z
N MET A 1 7.44 20.57 -6.97
CA MET A 1 8.41 20.75 -8.10
C MET A 1 8.86 19.39 -8.63
N ARG A 2 8.97 19.19 -9.94
CA ARG A 2 9.52 17.95 -10.52
C ARG A 2 11.05 17.92 -10.43
N LYS A 3 11.63 16.81 -9.98
CA LYS A 3 13.08 16.54 -10.01
C LYS A 3 13.37 15.28 -10.81
N GLY A 4 14.36 15.32 -11.67
CA GLY A 4 14.67 14.21 -12.57
C GLY A 4 13.49 13.86 -13.49
N ALA A 5 13.36 12.57 -13.81
CA ALA A 5 12.36 12.09 -14.76
C ALA A 5 11.04 11.68 -14.09
N GLN A 6 11.08 11.24 -12.81
CA GLN A 6 9.96 10.55 -12.17
C GLN A 6 9.57 11.11 -10.79
N THR A 7 10.40 11.97 -10.18
CA THR A 7 10.20 12.38 -8.79
C THR A 7 9.58 13.76 -8.67
N LEU A 8 8.58 13.87 -7.81
CA LEU A 8 7.94 15.10 -7.35
C LEU A 8 8.49 15.45 -5.96
N VAL A 9 8.88 16.70 -5.75
CA VAL A 9 9.25 17.22 -4.43
C VAL A 9 8.20 18.23 -4.01
N PHE A 10 7.65 18.05 -2.83
CA PHE A 10 6.60 18.89 -2.26
C PHE A 10 7.25 19.98 -1.38
N GLY A 11 7.12 21.23 -1.82
CA GLY A 11 7.72 22.39 -1.12
C GLY A 11 7.03 22.70 0.19
N SER A 12 5.70 22.55 0.24
CA SER A 12 4.91 22.73 1.45
C SER A 12 5.02 21.56 2.41
N LYS A 13 5.50 20.41 1.94
CA LYS A 13 5.54 19.15 2.68
C LYS A 13 4.16 18.85 3.29
N PRO A 14 3.14 18.45 2.50
CA PRO A 14 1.80 18.12 3.00
C PRO A 14 1.84 17.17 4.20
N VAL A 15 0.94 17.38 5.15
CA VAL A 15 0.94 16.70 6.46
C VAL A 15 -0.05 15.56 6.45
N ILE A 16 0.32 14.39 6.96
CA ILE A 16 -0.62 13.33 7.29
C ILE A 16 -1.25 13.69 8.64
N LEU A 17 -2.46 14.28 8.57
CA LEU A 17 -3.20 14.81 9.72
C LEU A 17 -3.83 13.71 10.56
N SER A 18 -4.24 12.63 9.91
CA SER A 18 -4.86 11.49 10.58
C SER A 18 -4.66 10.22 9.75
N ARG A 19 -4.75 9.09 10.43
CA ARG A 19 -4.60 7.76 9.84
C ARG A 19 -5.47 6.73 10.54
N ALA A 20 -5.84 5.68 9.82
CA ALA A 20 -6.49 4.51 10.39
C ALA A 20 -6.05 3.23 9.68
N ALA A 21 -5.95 2.16 10.45
CA ALA A 21 -5.67 0.81 9.97
C ALA A 21 -6.75 -0.16 10.47
N ILE A 22 -7.40 -0.85 9.55
CA ILE A 22 -8.42 -1.85 9.82
C ILE A 22 -7.92 -3.21 9.34
N GLY A 23 -8.07 -4.24 10.14
CA GLY A 23 -7.60 -5.59 9.81
C GLY A 23 -8.66 -6.67 10.04
N GLY A 24 -8.41 -7.82 9.41
CA GLY A 24 -9.21 -9.03 9.60
C GLY A 24 -8.72 -9.89 10.77
N LYS A 25 -9.38 -11.05 10.93
CA LYS A 25 -9.10 -12.00 12.03
C LYS A 25 -7.67 -12.60 11.95
N LYS A 26 -7.14 -12.82 10.74
CA LYS A 26 -5.80 -13.40 10.56
C LYS A 26 -4.71 -12.38 10.85
N GLU A 27 -4.91 -11.15 10.43
CA GLU A 27 -4.06 -10.01 10.69
C GLU A 27 -3.97 -9.70 12.20
N GLY A 28 -5.09 -9.87 12.91
CA GLY A 28 -5.16 -9.76 14.38
C GLY A 28 -4.40 -10.83 15.15
N LYS A 29 -3.86 -11.84 14.48
CA LYS A 29 -2.96 -12.86 15.06
C LYS A 29 -1.50 -12.63 14.68
N GLY A 30 -1.22 -11.64 13.84
CA GLY A 30 0.11 -11.29 13.41
C GLY A 30 0.85 -10.38 14.39
N PRO A 31 2.16 -10.13 14.13
CA PRO A 31 3.00 -9.32 15.00
C PRO A 31 2.52 -7.87 15.18
N LEU A 32 1.77 -7.35 14.21
CA LEU A 32 1.30 -5.97 14.19
C LEU A 32 -0.14 -5.80 14.72
N ALA A 33 -0.73 -6.81 15.36
CA ALA A 33 -2.11 -6.79 15.84
C ALA A 33 -2.45 -5.55 16.71
N ALA A 34 -1.52 -5.10 17.55
CA ALA A 34 -1.71 -3.95 18.45
C ALA A 34 -1.77 -2.59 17.72
N TYR A 35 -1.39 -2.54 16.45
CA TYR A 35 -1.36 -1.30 15.66
C TYR A 35 -2.61 -1.08 14.81
N PHE A 36 -3.57 -2.00 14.84
CA PHE A 36 -4.85 -1.84 14.17
C PHE A 36 -5.83 -1.09 15.05
N ASP A 37 -6.56 -0.14 14.47
CA ASP A 37 -7.65 0.57 15.13
C ASP A 37 -8.89 -0.31 15.34
N PHE A 38 -9.08 -1.27 14.45
CA PHE A 38 -10.15 -2.24 14.51
C PHE A 38 -9.71 -3.57 13.88
N LEU A 39 -10.12 -4.66 14.51
CA LEU A 39 -9.90 -6.03 14.02
C LEU A 39 -11.23 -6.76 13.89
N GLY A 40 -11.53 -7.23 12.69
CA GLY A 40 -12.72 -8.02 12.40
C GLY A 40 -12.71 -9.38 13.11
N LYS A 41 -13.83 -9.77 13.71
CA LYS A 41 -13.97 -11.08 14.40
C LYS A 41 -14.18 -12.23 13.42
N ASP A 42 -14.71 -11.94 12.25
CA ASP A 42 -14.99 -12.91 11.17
C ASP A 42 -14.60 -12.32 9.81
N ALA A 43 -14.56 -13.18 8.78
CA ALA A 43 -14.13 -12.78 7.43
C ALA A 43 -15.14 -11.87 6.70
N LYS A 44 -16.37 -11.76 7.16
CA LYS A 44 -17.41 -10.98 6.51
C LYS A 44 -17.72 -9.66 7.19
N LEU A 45 -17.16 -9.38 8.36
CA LEU A 45 -17.43 -8.16 9.13
C LEU A 45 -18.94 -7.89 9.28
N GLY A 46 -19.72 -8.95 9.49
CA GLY A 46 -21.18 -8.89 9.58
C GLY A 46 -21.90 -8.68 8.25
N GLN A 47 -21.19 -8.69 7.12
CA GLN A 47 -21.79 -8.49 5.79
C GLN A 47 -22.23 -9.81 5.15
N LYS A 48 -23.10 -9.73 4.12
CA LYS A 48 -23.61 -10.90 3.42
C LYS A 48 -22.60 -11.54 2.46
N THR A 49 -21.69 -10.74 1.86
CA THR A 49 -20.69 -11.18 0.89
C THR A 49 -19.31 -10.61 1.24
N PHE A 50 -18.26 -11.21 0.68
CA PHE A 50 -16.88 -10.77 0.91
C PHE A 50 -16.60 -9.41 0.27
N GLU A 51 -17.20 -9.09 -0.89
CA GLU A 51 -17.07 -7.80 -1.55
C GLU A 51 -17.70 -6.68 -0.70
N LYS A 52 -18.85 -6.95 -0.09
CA LYS A 52 -19.46 -6.00 0.87
C LYS A 52 -18.61 -5.87 2.14
N ALA A 53 -17.97 -6.94 2.57
CA ALA A 53 -17.03 -6.89 3.69
C ALA A 53 -15.81 -6.02 3.35
N GLU A 54 -15.30 -6.09 2.13
CA GLU A 54 -14.20 -5.24 1.68
C GLU A 54 -14.60 -3.77 1.60
N SER A 55 -15.78 -3.44 1.06
CA SER A 55 -16.31 -2.06 1.13
C SER A 55 -16.44 -1.59 2.58
N LYS A 56 -16.87 -2.48 3.50
CA LYS A 56 -16.98 -2.15 4.92
C LYS A 56 -15.63 -1.88 5.59
N LEU A 57 -14.55 -2.56 5.17
CA LEU A 57 -13.19 -2.24 5.63
C LEU A 57 -12.80 -0.80 5.29
N GLN A 58 -13.09 -0.37 4.06
CA GLN A 58 -12.82 1.01 3.62
C GLN A 58 -13.67 2.03 4.36
N GLU A 59 -14.98 1.78 4.51
CA GLU A 59 -15.87 2.65 5.31
C GLU A 59 -15.33 2.82 6.73
N LEU A 60 -14.94 1.72 7.40
CA LEU A 60 -14.39 1.77 8.76
C LEU A 60 -13.06 2.53 8.82
N ALA A 61 -12.18 2.37 7.83
CA ALA A 61 -10.90 3.07 7.80
C ALA A 61 -11.08 4.59 7.62
N LEU A 62 -11.92 5.00 6.67
CA LEU A 62 -12.20 6.41 6.41
C LEU A 62 -12.92 7.06 7.60
N ASP A 63 -13.97 6.41 8.13
CA ASP A 63 -14.71 6.93 9.29
C ASP A 63 -13.82 7.03 10.54
N THR A 64 -12.93 6.06 10.76
CA THR A 64 -12.01 6.10 11.89
C THR A 64 -10.97 7.21 11.75
N ALA A 65 -10.38 7.39 10.55
CA ALA A 65 -9.43 8.47 10.29
C ALA A 65 -10.10 9.85 10.46
N LYS A 66 -11.28 10.03 9.86
CA LYS A 66 -12.10 11.25 9.98
C LYS A 66 -12.42 11.57 11.46
N ARG A 67 -12.90 10.58 12.20
CA ARG A 67 -13.26 10.74 13.61
C ARG A 67 -12.06 11.09 14.50
N LYS A 68 -10.89 10.50 14.27
CA LYS A 68 -9.65 10.85 14.97
C LYS A 68 -9.23 12.29 14.73
N LEU A 69 -9.46 12.80 13.52
CA LEU A 69 -9.18 14.19 13.17
C LEU A 69 -10.24 15.16 13.73
N GLY A 70 -11.44 14.66 14.04
CA GLY A 70 -12.54 15.48 14.54
C GLY A 70 -13.25 16.30 13.45
N VAL A 71 -13.23 15.82 12.20
CA VAL A 71 -13.86 16.48 11.03
C VAL A 71 -15.04 15.69 10.50
N SER A 72 -15.82 16.31 9.62
CA SER A 72 -16.92 15.68 8.88
C SER A 72 -16.47 15.20 7.50
N TYR A 73 -17.35 14.57 6.73
CA TYR A 73 -17.04 14.20 5.34
C TYR A 73 -16.94 15.40 4.42
N GLU A 74 -17.70 16.44 4.71
CA GLU A 74 -17.73 17.70 3.96
C GLU A 74 -16.44 18.51 4.09
N ASP A 75 -15.61 18.22 5.11
CA ASP A 75 -14.30 18.83 5.31
C ASP A 75 -13.19 18.15 4.50
N ILE A 76 -13.52 17.09 3.74
CA ILE A 76 -12.60 16.37 2.87
C ILE A 76 -12.92 16.69 1.42
N ASP A 77 -12.05 17.44 0.74
CA ASP A 77 -12.30 17.96 -0.60
C ASP A 77 -12.29 16.87 -1.68
N VAL A 78 -11.48 15.81 -1.50
CA VAL A 78 -11.35 14.73 -2.46
C VAL A 78 -10.90 13.43 -1.79
N LEU A 79 -11.45 12.30 -2.26
CA LEU A 79 -11.07 10.95 -1.90
C LEU A 79 -10.41 10.24 -3.08
N PHE A 80 -9.15 9.84 -2.90
CA PHE A 80 -8.42 8.94 -3.78
C PHE A 80 -8.48 7.54 -3.19
N ALA A 81 -9.21 6.63 -3.83
CA ALA A 81 -9.31 5.28 -3.30
C ALA A 81 -9.31 4.20 -4.39
N GLY A 82 -8.88 3.01 -4.01
CA GLY A 82 -8.88 1.85 -4.87
C GLY A 82 -8.82 0.54 -4.10
N ASP A 83 -9.00 -0.53 -4.82
CA ASP A 83 -8.98 -1.91 -4.33
C ASP A 83 -8.52 -2.87 -5.44
N LEU A 84 -8.52 -4.17 -5.19
CA LEU A 84 -8.09 -5.17 -6.18
C LEU A 84 -9.21 -5.65 -7.12
N LEU A 85 -10.45 -5.30 -6.83
CA LEU A 85 -11.60 -5.81 -7.58
C LEU A 85 -11.81 -5.04 -8.88
N ASN A 86 -12.47 -5.68 -9.84
CA ASN A 86 -12.80 -5.06 -11.11
C ASN A 86 -13.54 -3.73 -10.91
N GLN A 87 -13.11 -2.71 -11.64
CA GLN A 87 -13.66 -1.34 -11.66
C GLN A 87 -13.64 -0.65 -10.28
N CYS A 88 -12.72 -1.02 -9.37
CA CYS A 88 -12.65 -0.46 -8.01
C CYS A 88 -14.00 -0.50 -7.30
N ILE A 89 -14.71 -1.65 -7.39
CA ILE A 89 -16.09 -1.74 -6.94
C ILE A 89 -16.24 -1.59 -5.44
N SER A 90 -15.28 -2.09 -4.65
CA SER A 90 -15.33 -1.93 -3.19
C SER A 90 -15.17 -0.48 -2.78
N SER A 91 -14.27 0.26 -3.44
CA SER A 91 -14.01 1.67 -3.16
C SER A 91 -15.18 2.56 -3.55
N SER A 92 -15.75 2.36 -4.74
CA SER A 92 -16.91 3.14 -5.19
C SER A 92 -18.15 2.90 -4.31
N PHE A 93 -18.34 1.68 -3.81
CA PHE A 93 -19.42 1.38 -2.88
C PHE A 93 -19.18 1.94 -1.47
N ALA A 94 -17.95 1.99 -1.01
CA ALA A 94 -17.60 2.66 0.23
C ALA A 94 -17.79 4.18 0.13
N ALA A 95 -17.34 4.78 -0.98
CA ALA A 95 -17.40 6.22 -1.21
C ALA A 95 -18.85 6.76 -1.37
N ARG A 96 -19.77 5.99 -1.95
CA ARG A 96 -21.15 6.45 -2.27
C ARG A 96 -21.94 7.00 -1.09
N GLY A 97 -21.58 6.62 0.15
CA GLY A 97 -22.24 7.07 1.38
C GLY A 97 -21.60 8.31 2.03
N THR A 98 -20.56 8.90 1.43
CA THR A 98 -19.74 9.94 2.06
C THR A 98 -19.98 11.35 1.53
N SER A 99 -20.55 11.51 0.33
CA SER A 99 -20.67 12.78 -0.39
C SER A 99 -19.33 13.43 -0.77
N ILE A 100 -18.18 12.76 -0.57
CA ILE A 100 -16.86 13.26 -0.94
C ILE A 100 -16.65 13.08 -2.45
N PRO A 101 -16.17 14.08 -3.20
CA PRO A 101 -15.70 13.90 -4.56
C PRO A 101 -14.68 12.76 -4.66
N PHE A 102 -14.89 11.81 -5.59
CA PHE A 102 -14.18 10.55 -5.61
C PHE A 102 -13.43 10.31 -6.91
N LEU A 103 -12.16 9.93 -6.81
CA LEU A 103 -11.35 9.43 -7.90
C LEU A 103 -10.92 7.98 -7.60
N GLY A 104 -11.44 7.04 -8.40
CA GLY A 104 -11.08 5.63 -8.33
C GLY A 104 -9.72 5.36 -8.99
N LEU A 105 -8.85 4.67 -8.27
CA LEU A 105 -7.48 4.35 -8.69
C LEU A 105 -7.28 2.84 -8.82
N TYR A 106 -6.49 2.44 -9.79
CA TYR A 106 -6.11 1.03 -9.93
C TYR A 106 -4.64 0.86 -10.27
N GLY A 107 -3.81 0.80 -9.24
CA GLY A 107 -2.40 0.40 -9.32
C GLY A 107 -2.16 -1.01 -8.76
N ALA A 108 -3.19 -1.88 -8.73
CA ALA A 108 -3.17 -3.14 -8.02
C ALA A 108 -2.69 -2.93 -6.57
N CYS A 109 -1.73 -3.73 -6.08
CA CYS A 109 -1.24 -3.60 -4.70
C CYS A 109 -0.48 -2.27 -4.44
N SER A 110 -0.09 -1.51 -5.48
CA SER A 110 0.60 -0.20 -5.32
C SER A 110 -0.34 0.96 -4.99
N THR A 111 -1.65 0.75 -5.01
CA THR A 111 -2.68 1.79 -4.89
C THR A 111 -2.53 2.67 -3.64
N MET A 112 -2.01 2.16 -2.52
CA MET A 112 -1.80 3.01 -1.33
C MET A 112 -0.75 4.10 -1.56
N ALA A 113 0.37 3.80 -2.21
CA ALA A 113 1.36 4.82 -2.54
C ALA A 113 0.86 5.76 -3.65
N GLU A 114 0.11 5.24 -4.62
CA GLU A 114 -0.53 6.02 -5.68
C GLU A 114 -1.53 7.02 -5.10
N SER A 115 -2.45 6.59 -4.24
CA SER A 115 -3.45 7.46 -3.61
C SER A 115 -2.80 8.51 -2.70
N LEU A 116 -1.79 8.12 -1.92
CA LEU A 116 -1.08 9.04 -1.02
C LEU A 116 -0.27 10.09 -1.79
N LEU A 117 0.38 9.68 -2.89
CA LEU A 117 1.09 10.57 -3.81
C LEU A 117 0.14 11.60 -4.42
N LEU A 118 -1.04 11.17 -4.90
CA LEU A 118 -2.04 12.06 -5.49
C LEU A 118 -2.64 12.99 -4.45
N ALA A 119 -2.99 12.51 -3.26
CA ALA A 119 -3.46 13.35 -2.18
C ALA A 119 -2.44 14.47 -1.84
N ALA A 120 -1.17 14.10 -1.69
CA ALA A 120 -0.11 15.09 -1.44
C ALA A 120 0.06 16.07 -2.61
N ALA A 121 -0.04 15.61 -3.86
CA ALA A 121 0.09 16.46 -5.04
C ALA A 121 -1.06 17.46 -5.16
N PHE A 122 -2.31 17.04 -4.87
CA PHE A 122 -3.47 17.93 -4.88
C PHE A 122 -3.39 19.00 -3.79
N VAL A 123 -2.95 18.62 -2.60
CA VAL A 123 -2.74 19.57 -1.49
C VAL A 123 -1.59 20.54 -1.81
N GLU A 124 -0.45 20.05 -2.32
CA GLU A 124 0.68 20.90 -2.74
C GLU A 124 0.30 21.89 -3.83
N ALA A 125 -0.55 21.49 -4.79
CA ALA A 125 -1.00 22.32 -5.89
C ALA A 125 -2.12 23.30 -5.49
N GLY A 126 -2.69 23.17 -4.29
CA GLY A 126 -3.81 23.98 -3.82
C GLY A 126 -5.15 23.61 -4.48
N PHE A 127 -5.28 22.41 -5.03
CA PHE A 127 -6.56 21.87 -5.56
C PHE A 127 -7.44 21.31 -4.45
N ALA A 128 -6.85 21.00 -3.30
CA ALA A 128 -7.52 20.57 -2.08
C ALA A 128 -6.80 21.14 -0.88
N ASP A 129 -7.53 21.53 0.16
CA ASP A 129 -6.96 21.82 1.46
C ASP A 129 -6.80 20.53 2.27
N THR A 130 -7.72 19.58 2.06
CA THR A 130 -7.75 18.27 2.72
C THR A 130 -8.11 17.16 1.72
N ALA A 131 -7.27 16.15 1.60
CA ALA A 131 -7.47 15.01 0.71
C ALA A 131 -7.33 13.69 1.46
N ALA A 132 -8.16 12.69 1.15
CA ALA A 132 -8.05 11.36 1.73
C ALA A 132 -7.45 10.37 0.72
N ALA A 133 -6.52 9.52 1.21
CA ALA A 133 -5.93 8.38 0.51
C ALA A 133 -6.38 7.10 1.21
N LEU A 134 -7.04 6.20 0.47
CA LEU A 134 -7.71 5.03 1.04
C LEU A 134 -7.55 3.82 0.13
N THR A 135 -7.22 2.66 0.70
CA THR A 135 -7.24 1.41 -0.07
C THR A 135 -7.49 0.20 0.82
N SER A 136 -7.96 -0.88 0.22
CA SER A 136 -8.23 -2.15 0.88
C SER A 136 -7.92 -3.33 0.01
N SER A 137 -7.73 -4.47 0.62
CA SER A 137 -7.89 -5.77 0.01
C SER A 137 -8.59 -6.72 0.97
N HIS A 138 -9.21 -7.78 0.41
CA HIS A 138 -9.83 -8.82 1.20
C HIS A 138 -9.47 -10.17 0.60
N PHE A 139 -8.97 -11.11 1.42
CA PHE A 139 -8.51 -12.42 0.95
C PHE A 139 -9.53 -13.11 0.03
N ALA A 140 -10.75 -13.32 0.51
CA ALA A 140 -11.72 -14.13 -0.23
C ALA A 140 -12.23 -13.47 -1.52
N SER A 141 -12.40 -12.14 -1.55
CA SER A 141 -12.85 -11.43 -2.75
C SER A 141 -11.74 -11.42 -3.82
N ALA A 142 -10.50 -11.12 -3.44
CA ALA A 142 -9.36 -11.11 -4.35
C ALA A 142 -9.00 -12.51 -4.85
N GLU A 143 -8.92 -13.51 -3.98
CA GLU A 143 -8.63 -14.89 -4.38
C GLU A 143 -9.69 -15.44 -5.34
N ARG A 144 -10.96 -15.16 -5.07
CA ARG A 144 -12.06 -15.56 -5.95
C ARG A 144 -11.98 -14.92 -7.33
N GLN A 145 -11.53 -13.68 -7.41
CA GLN A 145 -11.39 -12.98 -8.69
C GLN A 145 -10.17 -13.47 -9.49
N TYR A 146 -9.02 -13.66 -8.84
CA TYR A 146 -7.75 -13.89 -9.52
C TYR A 146 -7.30 -15.36 -9.54
N ARG A 147 -7.75 -16.17 -8.59
CA ARG A 147 -7.34 -17.58 -8.42
C ARG A 147 -8.56 -18.50 -8.33
N PHE A 148 -9.54 -18.24 -9.15
CA PHE A 148 -10.74 -19.05 -9.22
C PHE A 148 -10.45 -20.44 -9.80
N PRO A 149 -11.13 -21.52 -9.32
CA PRO A 149 -12.17 -21.53 -8.29
C PRO A 149 -11.60 -21.62 -6.86
N LEU A 150 -11.96 -20.67 -6.02
CA LEU A 150 -11.53 -20.60 -4.61
C LEU A 150 -11.90 -21.87 -3.82
N GLY A 151 -13.06 -22.43 -4.08
CA GLY A 151 -13.57 -23.61 -3.38
C GLY A 151 -12.93 -24.95 -3.79
N TYR A 152 -12.04 -24.96 -4.76
CA TYR A 152 -11.41 -26.20 -5.25
C TYR A 152 -10.34 -26.76 -4.29
N GLY A 153 -9.90 -25.97 -3.30
CA GLY A 153 -8.99 -26.43 -2.26
C GLY A 153 -7.56 -26.71 -2.75
N GLY A 154 -7.13 -26.03 -3.82
CA GLY A 154 -5.77 -26.16 -4.34
C GLY A 154 -4.72 -25.77 -3.29
N GLN A 155 -3.67 -26.59 -3.15
CA GLN A 155 -2.54 -26.26 -2.28
C GLN A 155 -1.77 -25.06 -2.84
N ARG A 156 -1.51 -24.04 -2.03
CA ARG A 156 -0.69 -22.89 -2.40
C ARG A 156 0.77 -23.30 -2.53
N THR A 157 1.46 -22.74 -3.54
CA THR A 157 2.89 -22.95 -3.72
C THR A 157 3.70 -22.24 -2.61
N PRO A 158 4.96 -22.64 -2.35
CA PRO A 158 5.83 -21.93 -1.38
C PRO A 158 6.09 -20.45 -1.74
N THR A 159 5.97 -20.09 -3.02
CA THR A 159 6.14 -18.71 -3.51
C THR A 159 4.87 -17.87 -3.37
N ALA A 160 3.71 -18.50 -3.15
CA ALA A 160 2.44 -17.82 -3.00
C ALA A 160 2.41 -16.97 -1.72
N GLN A 161 1.69 -15.86 -1.80
CA GLN A 161 1.48 -14.95 -0.68
C GLN A 161 0.01 -15.01 -0.24
N TRP A 162 -0.26 -14.56 0.98
CA TRP A 162 -1.62 -14.43 1.51
C TRP A 162 -2.14 -13.02 1.30
N THR A 163 -3.22 -12.85 0.56
CA THR A 163 -3.86 -11.55 0.43
C THR A 163 -4.37 -11.08 1.79
N VAL A 164 -3.89 -9.93 2.23
CA VAL A 164 -4.28 -9.32 3.50
C VAL A 164 -5.73 -8.88 3.45
N THR A 165 -6.48 -9.22 4.49
CA THR A 165 -7.81 -8.65 4.74
C THR A 165 -7.64 -7.40 5.58
N GLY A 166 -7.57 -6.25 4.94
CA GLY A 166 -7.30 -5.00 5.63
C GLY A 166 -7.54 -3.77 4.78
N SER A 167 -7.55 -2.63 5.44
CA SER A 167 -7.66 -1.30 4.83
C SER A 167 -6.82 -0.30 5.59
N GLY A 168 -6.29 0.69 4.88
CA GLY A 168 -5.60 1.84 5.46
C GLY A 168 -6.10 3.13 4.85
N CYS A 169 -6.25 4.15 5.69
CA CYS A 169 -6.64 5.50 5.31
C CYS A 169 -5.66 6.52 5.88
N CYS A 170 -5.25 7.48 5.06
CA CYS A 170 -4.54 8.69 5.48
C CYS A 170 -5.36 9.92 5.06
N ILE A 171 -5.53 10.88 5.95
CA ILE A 171 -6.05 12.21 5.62
C ILE A 171 -4.86 13.16 5.57
N VAL A 172 -4.66 13.79 4.41
CA VAL A 172 -3.53 14.66 4.11
C VAL A 172 -4.03 16.09 4.03
N GLY A 173 -3.34 17.03 4.66
CA GLY A 173 -3.68 18.44 4.62
C GLY A 173 -2.47 19.33 4.44
N LYS A 174 -2.73 20.62 4.21
CA LYS A 174 -1.72 21.63 3.92
C LYS A 174 -0.88 22.00 5.15
N SER A 175 -1.49 21.99 6.34
CA SER A 175 -0.87 22.39 7.60
C SER A 175 -1.47 21.61 8.76
N GLY A 176 -0.73 21.48 9.84
CA GLY A 176 -1.13 20.75 11.04
C GLY A 176 0.06 20.01 11.66
N HIS A 177 -0.25 19.11 12.58
CA HIS A 177 0.72 18.26 13.25
C HIS A 177 0.68 16.84 12.68
N GLY A 178 1.84 16.23 12.49
CA GLY A 178 1.98 14.86 12.02
C GLY A 178 3.14 14.66 11.05
N PRO A 179 3.34 13.44 10.58
CA PRO A 179 4.34 13.10 9.57
C PRO A 179 4.11 13.89 8.26
N ARG A 180 5.20 14.24 7.58
CA ARG A 180 5.16 15.08 6.39
C ARG A 180 5.61 14.32 5.15
N ILE A 181 4.90 14.53 4.05
CA ILE A 181 5.24 13.94 2.75
C ILE A 181 6.19 14.91 2.05
N GLU A 182 7.47 14.53 1.89
CA GLU A 182 8.47 15.41 1.31
C GLU A 182 8.67 15.21 -0.20
N ALA A 183 8.48 13.97 -0.67
CA ALA A 183 8.65 13.65 -2.08
C ALA A 183 7.90 12.37 -2.45
N ALA A 184 7.61 12.20 -3.74
CA ALA A 184 7.08 10.98 -4.28
C ALA A 184 7.71 10.67 -5.64
N THR A 185 7.96 9.38 -5.92
CA THR A 185 8.51 8.93 -7.21
C THR A 185 7.47 8.07 -7.93
N ILE A 186 7.06 8.52 -9.10
CA ILE A 186 6.10 7.80 -9.95
C ILE A 186 6.85 6.67 -10.66
N GLY A 187 6.43 5.44 -10.45
CA GLY A 187 7.04 4.28 -11.07
C GLY A 187 6.67 4.11 -12.53
N LYS A 188 7.52 3.40 -13.24
CA LYS A 188 7.27 2.92 -14.60
C LYS A 188 6.85 1.48 -14.56
N ILE A 189 5.99 1.06 -15.48
CA ILE A 189 5.68 -0.35 -15.70
C ILE A 189 6.96 -1.08 -16.11
N GLN A 190 7.21 -2.21 -15.47
CA GLN A 190 8.28 -3.14 -15.78
C GLN A 190 7.69 -4.52 -16.07
N ASP A 191 8.13 -5.16 -17.15
CA ASP A 191 7.70 -6.49 -17.52
C ASP A 191 8.91 -7.34 -17.89
N TYR A 192 9.13 -8.41 -17.13
CA TYR A 192 10.24 -9.34 -17.30
C TYR A 192 9.77 -10.73 -17.74
N GLY A 193 8.55 -10.81 -18.27
CA GLY A 193 8.01 -12.04 -18.84
C GLY A 193 7.52 -13.07 -17.82
N ILE A 194 7.34 -12.69 -16.56
CA ILE A 194 6.80 -13.59 -15.53
C ILE A 194 5.32 -13.80 -15.78
N LYS A 195 4.89 -15.09 -15.84
CA LYS A 195 3.50 -15.49 -16.09
C LYS A 195 2.84 -16.20 -14.91
N ASP A 196 3.62 -16.61 -13.91
CA ASP A 196 3.10 -17.34 -12.75
C ASP A 196 2.48 -16.40 -11.73
N ALA A 197 1.15 -16.38 -11.65
CA ALA A 197 0.40 -15.60 -10.67
C ALA A 197 0.63 -16.04 -9.21
N ASN A 198 1.24 -17.22 -8.97
CA ASN A 198 1.64 -17.64 -7.64
C ASN A 198 3.04 -17.11 -7.25
N ASN A 199 3.69 -16.37 -8.13
CA ASN A 199 5.01 -15.78 -7.90
C ASN A 199 4.99 -14.27 -8.19
N MET A 200 4.05 -13.55 -7.60
CA MET A 200 3.90 -12.11 -7.81
C MET A 200 5.11 -11.31 -7.31
N GLY A 201 5.79 -11.78 -6.25
CA GLY A 201 7.00 -11.14 -5.77
C GLY A 201 8.09 -11.02 -6.84
N ALA A 202 8.29 -12.06 -7.66
CA ALA A 202 9.22 -12.00 -8.80
C ALA A 202 8.73 -11.07 -9.91
N ALA A 203 7.43 -11.01 -10.18
CA ALA A 203 6.86 -10.11 -11.18
C ALA A 203 6.98 -8.63 -10.78
N MET A 204 6.82 -8.31 -9.50
CA MET A 204 6.85 -6.93 -8.98
C MET A 204 8.25 -6.41 -8.65
N ALA A 205 9.21 -7.28 -8.31
CA ALA A 205 10.55 -6.86 -7.89
C ALA A 205 11.27 -5.94 -8.90
N PRO A 206 11.21 -6.16 -10.23
CA PRO A 206 11.82 -5.25 -11.20
C PRO A 206 11.28 -3.81 -11.13
N ALA A 207 9.98 -3.65 -10.86
CA ALA A 207 9.37 -2.33 -10.71
C ALA A 207 9.85 -1.63 -9.44
N ALA A 208 9.97 -2.35 -8.32
CA ALA A 208 10.55 -1.81 -7.10
C ALA A 208 12.00 -1.36 -7.29
N ILE A 209 12.82 -2.19 -7.95
CA ILE A 209 14.23 -1.87 -8.26
C ILE A 209 14.31 -0.60 -9.12
N SER A 210 13.53 -0.52 -10.21
CA SER A 210 13.49 0.62 -11.12
C SER A 210 13.10 1.91 -10.39
N THR A 211 12.08 1.84 -9.52
CA THR A 211 11.58 3.02 -8.78
C THR A 211 12.55 3.47 -7.69
N LEU A 212 13.16 2.55 -6.94
CA LEU A 212 14.19 2.87 -5.95
C LEU A 212 15.41 3.53 -6.60
N GLN A 213 15.90 2.98 -7.72
CA GLN A 213 17.02 3.58 -8.47
C GLN A 213 16.67 4.99 -8.98
N ALA A 214 15.45 5.18 -9.50
CA ALA A 214 14.98 6.50 -9.94
C ALA A 214 14.92 7.48 -8.78
N HIS A 215 14.36 7.06 -7.65
CA HIS A 215 14.25 7.87 -6.44
C HIS A 215 15.61 8.35 -5.92
N PHE A 216 16.56 7.43 -5.77
CA PHE A 216 17.91 7.77 -5.30
C PHE A 216 18.63 8.71 -6.27
N ARG A 217 18.58 8.41 -7.57
CA ARG A 217 19.19 9.24 -8.60
C ARG A 217 18.58 10.65 -8.65
N ASP A 218 17.25 10.75 -8.71
CA ASP A 218 16.53 12.00 -8.91
C ASP A 218 16.69 12.95 -7.71
N LEU A 219 16.73 12.39 -6.48
CA LEU A 219 16.93 13.17 -5.25
C LEU A 219 18.40 13.28 -4.83
N ARG A 220 19.33 12.58 -5.51
CA ARG A 220 20.75 12.44 -5.09
C ARG A 220 20.87 11.92 -3.67
N ARG A 221 20.08 10.91 -3.34
CA ARG A 221 20.06 10.23 -2.04
C ARG A 221 20.68 8.84 -2.13
N VAL A 222 21.04 8.33 -0.97
CA VAL A 222 21.54 6.96 -0.77
C VAL A 222 20.64 6.24 0.23
N PRO A 223 20.70 4.89 0.32
CA PRO A 223 19.85 4.16 1.28
C PRO A 223 19.96 4.63 2.73
N SER A 224 21.16 5.02 3.18
CA SER A 224 21.41 5.50 4.55
C SER A 224 20.78 6.85 4.89
N ASP A 225 20.20 7.55 3.91
CA ASP A 225 19.37 8.74 4.16
C ASP A 225 18.00 8.40 4.75
N TYR A 226 17.66 7.10 4.82
CA TYR A 226 16.41 6.58 5.35
C TYR A 226 16.67 5.66 6.55
N ASP A 227 15.88 5.80 7.59
CA ASP A 227 15.88 4.84 8.70
C ASP A 227 15.22 3.52 8.29
N LEU A 228 14.24 3.62 7.36
CA LEU A 228 13.58 2.44 6.80
C LEU A 228 13.13 2.71 5.35
N ILE A 229 13.44 1.77 4.48
CA ILE A 229 12.88 1.63 3.14
C ILE A 229 12.01 0.37 3.17
N VAL A 230 10.75 0.48 2.80
CA VAL A 230 9.83 -0.66 2.89
C VAL A 230 9.02 -0.82 1.62
N THR A 231 9.00 -2.04 1.08
CA THR A 231 8.09 -2.38 -0.03
C THR A 231 6.74 -2.86 0.47
N GLY A 232 5.70 -2.77 -0.38
CA GLY A 232 4.32 -3.03 0.01
C GLY A 232 4.01 -4.49 0.25
N ASP A 233 4.42 -5.37 -0.68
CA ASP A 233 4.01 -6.76 -0.68
C ASP A 233 4.84 -7.66 -1.60
N LEU A 234 6.14 -7.42 -1.69
CA LEU A 234 7.06 -8.29 -2.44
C LEU A 234 7.21 -9.68 -1.80
N GLY A 235 6.99 -9.76 -0.50
CA GLY A 235 7.20 -10.97 0.27
C GLY A 235 8.66 -11.43 0.29
N MET A 236 8.87 -12.66 0.74
CA MET A 236 10.23 -13.19 0.93
C MET A 236 11.04 -13.23 -0.37
N LEU A 237 10.45 -13.74 -1.44
CA LEU A 237 11.17 -13.92 -2.71
C LEU A 237 11.46 -12.57 -3.37
N GLY A 238 10.46 -11.71 -3.54
CA GLY A 238 10.66 -10.42 -4.19
C GLY A 238 11.62 -9.52 -3.39
N ARG A 239 11.55 -9.52 -2.05
CA ARG A 239 12.51 -8.83 -1.19
C ARG A 239 13.96 -9.34 -1.44
N THR A 240 14.14 -10.65 -1.55
CA THR A 240 15.46 -11.25 -1.82
C THR A 240 16.00 -10.81 -3.18
N ILE A 241 15.16 -10.78 -4.23
CA ILE A 241 15.54 -10.31 -5.56
C ILE A 241 15.99 -8.84 -5.53
N VAL A 242 15.27 -7.97 -4.82
CA VAL A 242 15.66 -6.55 -4.68
C VAL A 242 17.02 -6.44 -3.99
N LEU A 243 17.24 -7.12 -2.87
CA LEU A 243 18.51 -7.10 -2.14
C LEU A 243 19.68 -7.58 -3.01
N ASP A 244 19.49 -8.69 -3.72
CA ASP A 244 20.52 -9.26 -4.59
C ASP A 244 20.86 -8.31 -5.74
N GLN A 245 19.86 -7.74 -6.38
CA GLN A 245 20.09 -6.80 -7.48
C GLN A 245 20.82 -5.52 -7.05
N PHE A 246 20.48 -4.96 -5.90
CA PHE A 246 21.20 -3.79 -5.37
C PHE A 246 22.64 -4.13 -4.97
N ARG A 247 22.86 -5.32 -4.39
CA ARG A 247 24.23 -5.80 -4.08
C ARG A 247 25.09 -5.93 -5.34
N ARG A 248 24.53 -6.40 -6.46
CA ARG A 248 25.24 -6.51 -7.75
C ARG A 248 25.71 -5.17 -8.31
N ILE A 249 25.06 -4.10 -7.98
CA ILE A 249 25.47 -2.73 -8.37
C ILE A 249 26.24 -2.02 -7.26
N GLY A 250 26.71 -2.74 -6.25
CA GLY A 250 27.55 -2.20 -5.17
C GLY A 250 26.80 -1.42 -4.09
N VAL A 251 25.48 -1.58 -3.97
CA VAL A 251 24.66 -0.89 -2.97
C VAL A 251 24.08 -1.91 -1.99
N ASP A 252 24.37 -1.76 -0.71
CA ASP A 252 23.77 -2.59 0.34
C ASP A 252 22.51 -1.92 0.92
N LEU A 253 21.35 -2.52 0.62
CA LEU A 253 20.07 -2.11 1.19
C LEU A 253 19.75 -2.79 2.53
N SER A 254 20.45 -3.89 2.86
CA SER A 254 20.04 -4.80 3.95
C SER A 254 19.87 -4.12 5.32
N PRO A 255 20.66 -3.08 5.70
CA PRO A 255 20.49 -2.45 7.02
C PRO A 255 19.19 -1.68 7.20
N VAL A 256 18.61 -1.20 6.09
CA VAL A 256 17.44 -0.27 6.13
C VAL A 256 16.24 -0.78 5.35
N TYR A 257 16.27 -1.99 4.81
CA TYR A 257 15.24 -2.48 3.88
C TYR A 257 14.40 -3.62 4.46
N ASN A 258 13.07 -3.48 4.36
CA ASN A 258 12.12 -4.53 4.70
C ASN A 258 10.92 -4.54 3.74
N ASP A 259 9.93 -5.39 4.02
CA ASP A 259 8.70 -5.57 3.23
C ASP A 259 7.48 -5.68 4.14
N CYS A 260 6.39 -4.99 3.82
CA CYS A 260 5.17 -5.01 4.63
C CYS A 260 4.55 -6.40 4.73
N GLY A 261 4.65 -7.21 3.67
CA GLY A 261 4.16 -8.59 3.67
C GLY A 261 4.91 -9.50 4.65
N LEU A 262 6.15 -9.16 4.99
CA LEU A 262 6.93 -9.87 6.01
C LEU A 262 6.76 -9.29 7.42
N LEU A 263 6.28 -8.05 7.52
CA LEU A 263 6.01 -7.40 8.81
C LEU A 263 4.64 -7.76 9.38
N ILE A 264 3.62 -7.91 8.53
CA ILE A 264 2.23 -8.08 8.98
C ILE A 264 1.91 -9.47 9.52
N PHE A 265 2.63 -10.50 9.05
CA PHE A 265 2.43 -11.88 9.44
C PHE A 265 3.70 -12.51 10.02
N ASP A 266 3.53 -13.42 10.97
CA ASP A 266 4.59 -14.34 11.36
C ASP A 266 4.62 -15.54 10.39
N THR A 267 5.56 -15.51 9.45
CA THR A 267 5.71 -16.53 8.40
C THR A 267 6.08 -17.92 8.94
N LYS A 268 6.45 -18.05 10.22
CA LYS A 268 6.77 -19.33 10.86
C LYS A 268 5.56 -20.01 11.47
N SER A 269 4.66 -19.22 12.08
CA SER A 269 3.49 -19.75 12.81
C SER A 269 2.18 -19.58 12.04
N GLN A 270 2.11 -18.66 11.08
CA GLN A 270 0.93 -18.43 10.27
C GLN A 270 1.13 -19.00 8.86
N ASP A 271 0.14 -19.74 8.35
CA ASP A 271 0.13 -20.28 7.00
C ASP A 271 -0.06 -19.17 5.96
N VAL A 272 1.05 -18.48 5.61
CA VAL A 272 1.11 -17.38 4.64
C VAL A 272 2.23 -17.55 3.60
N HIS A 273 3.02 -18.62 3.68
CA HIS A 273 4.15 -18.98 2.82
C HIS A 273 5.13 -17.81 2.63
N ALA A 274 5.13 -17.13 1.46
CA ALA A 274 6.06 -16.06 1.16
C ALA A 274 5.70 -14.72 1.85
N GLY A 275 4.64 -14.66 2.65
CA GLY A 275 4.22 -13.47 3.38
C GLY A 275 2.88 -12.89 2.93
N GLY A 276 2.60 -11.65 3.30
CA GLY A 276 1.38 -10.93 2.95
C GLY A 276 1.42 -10.34 1.53
N SER A 277 0.25 -10.14 0.93
CA SER A 277 0.05 -9.50 -0.37
C SER A 277 -1.19 -8.60 -0.36
N GLY A 278 -1.36 -7.84 -1.42
CA GLY A 278 -2.53 -6.99 -1.64
C GLY A 278 -2.34 -5.54 -1.19
N CYS A 279 -3.13 -4.63 -1.75
CA CYS A 279 -3.03 -3.21 -1.41
C CYS A 279 -3.40 -2.93 0.07
N GLY A 280 -4.25 -3.75 0.68
CA GLY A 280 -4.51 -3.71 2.12
C GLY A 280 -3.29 -4.08 2.97
N CYS A 281 -2.32 -4.82 2.44
CA CYS A 281 -1.06 -5.14 3.12
C CYS A 281 -0.24 -3.88 3.38
N GLY A 282 0.21 -3.21 2.32
CA GLY A 282 0.98 -1.97 2.44
C GLY A 282 0.21 -0.88 3.19
N ALA A 283 -1.09 -0.76 2.92
CA ALA A 283 -1.95 0.24 3.57
C ALA A 283 -2.05 0.03 5.09
N SER A 284 -2.33 -1.19 5.53
CA SER A 284 -2.48 -1.49 6.97
C SER A 284 -1.17 -1.30 7.71
N VAL A 285 -0.04 -1.76 7.14
CA VAL A 285 1.28 -1.61 7.77
C VAL A 285 1.70 -0.14 7.81
N LEU A 286 1.48 0.61 6.72
CA LEU A 286 1.77 2.04 6.69
C LEU A 286 0.97 2.78 7.76
N CYS A 287 -0.38 2.69 7.68
CA CYS A 287 -1.29 3.47 8.52
C CYS A 287 -1.30 3.03 9.99
N GLY A 288 -1.09 1.76 10.26
CA GLY A 288 -1.00 1.25 11.63
C GLY A 288 0.36 1.43 12.26
N TYR A 289 1.37 0.77 11.71
CA TYR A 289 2.67 0.60 12.35
C TYR A 289 3.70 1.67 11.96
N LEU A 290 3.89 1.94 10.67
CA LEU A 290 5.01 2.77 10.23
C LEU A 290 4.79 4.26 10.57
N LEU A 291 3.58 4.77 10.39
CA LEU A 291 3.24 6.14 10.75
C LEU A 291 3.23 6.33 12.28
N ASP A 292 2.86 5.31 13.07
CA ASP A 292 2.99 5.34 14.53
C ASP A 292 4.45 5.55 14.96
N ARG A 293 5.38 4.85 14.31
CA ARG A 293 6.81 5.01 14.59
C ARG A 293 7.37 6.36 14.17
N LEU A 294 6.87 6.95 13.09
CA LEU A 294 7.22 8.33 12.70
C LEU A 294 6.66 9.35 13.69
N GLU A 295 5.42 9.20 14.17
CA GLU A 295 4.81 10.06 15.18
C GLU A 295 5.57 10.00 16.51
N LYS A 296 6.01 8.80 16.91
CA LYS A 296 6.85 8.59 18.11
C LYS A 296 8.32 8.98 17.91
N ARG A 297 8.71 9.38 16.69
CA ARG A 297 10.10 9.70 16.30
C ARG A 297 11.09 8.54 16.46
N GLU A 298 10.59 7.31 16.47
CA GLU A 298 11.40 6.10 16.36
C GLU A 298 11.95 5.90 14.95
N LEU A 299 11.26 6.46 13.96
CA LEU A 299 11.75 6.68 12.59
C LEU A 299 11.73 8.18 12.32
N ARG A 300 12.75 8.70 11.66
CA ARG A 300 12.84 10.10 11.22
C ARG A 300 12.50 10.24 9.75
N ARG A 301 12.91 9.28 8.93
CA ARG A 301 12.63 9.27 7.48
C ARG A 301 12.34 7.86 7.00
N LEU A 302 11.18 7.70 6.38
CA LEU A 302 10.65 6.47 5.79
C LEU A 302 10.54 6.64 4.27
N LEU A 303 10.93 5.62 3.51
CA LEU A 303 10.57 5.49 2.10
C LEU A 303 9.60 4.33 1.95
N PHE A 304 8.34 4.62 1.71
CA PHE A 304 7.28 3.65 1.46
C PHE A 304 7.13 3.42 -0.04
N CYS A 305 7.35 2.17 -0.49
CA CYS A 305 7.37 1.77 -1.89
C CYS A 305 6.31 0.69 -2.14
N ALA A 306 5.07 1.07 -2.38
CA ALA A 306 4.02 0.09 -2.66
C ALA A 306 4.18 -0.47 -4.08
N THR A 307 4.12 -1.80 -4.18
CA THR A 307 4.31 -2.58 -5.40
C THR A 307 2.98 -3.15 -5.88
N GLY A 308 2.81 -3.33 -7.18
CA GLY A 308 1.59 -3.89 -7.77
C GLY A 308 1.90 -4.78 -8.96
N ALA A 309 1.20 -5.93 -9.03
CA ALA A 309 1.18 -6.84 -10.17
C ALA A 309 -0.07 -6.54 -11.01
N LEU A 310 0.13 -6.06 -12.23
CA LEU A 310 -0.94 -5.64 -13.13
C LEU A 310 -1.41 -6.82 -13.97
N LEU A 311 -2.26 -7.66 -13.38
CA LEU A 311 -2.83 -8.82 -14.07
C LEU A 311 -4.36 -8.80 -13.99
N SER A 312 -4.98 -9.49 -14.92
CA SER A 312 -6.39 -9.84 -14.89
C SER A 312 -6.57 -11.33 -15.23
N PRO A 313 -7.69 -11.95 -14.85
CA PRO A 313 -7.99 -13.31 -15.32
C PRO A 313 -7.92 -13.42 -16.84
N THR A 314 -8.43 -12.43 -17.57
CA THR A 314 -8.44 -12.42 -19.03
C THR A 314 -7.02 -12.39 -19.59
N SER A 315 -6.14 -11.50 -19.12
CA SER A 315 -4.77 -11.43 -19.62
C SER A 315 -3.99 -12.72 -19.31
N SER A 316 -4.18 -13.29 -18.11
CA SER A 316 -3.57 -14.57 -17.73
C SER A 316 -4.02 -15.73 -18.61
N TRP A 317 -5.31 -15.82 -18.93
CA TRP A 317 -5.86 -16.86 -19.83
C TRP A 317 -5.40 -16.69 -21.28
N GLN A 318 -5.08 -15.46 -21.69
CA GLN A 318 -4.49 -15.19 -23.01
C GLN A 318 -2.98 -15.47 -23.05
N GLY A 319 -2.38 -15.87 -21.94
CA GLY A 319 -0.97 -16.23 -21.85
C GLY A 319 -0.03 -15.03 -21.75
N GLU A 320 -0.56 -13.85 -21.41
CA GLU A 320 0.24 -12.64 -21.20
C GLU A 320 1.11 -12.75 -19.94
N SER A 321 2.19 -11.99 -19.91
CA SER A 321 3.01 -11.78 -18.72
C SER A 321 2.33 -10.87 -17.72
N ILE A 322 2.92 -10.75 -16.52
CA ILE A 322 2.43 -9.92 -15.41
C ILE A 322 3.33 -8.69 -15.28
N PRO A 323 2.94 -7.54 -15.85
CA PRO A 323 3.69 -6.30 -15.64
C PRO A 323 3.62 -5.87 -14.17
N GLY A 324 4.73 -5.33 -13.65
CA GLY A 324 4.80 -4.74 -12.32
C GLY A 324 4.84 -3.22 -12.35
N VAL A 325 4.33 -2.58 -11.32
CA VAL A 325 4.45 -1.15 -11.06
C VAL A 325 4.85 -0.94 -9.60
N CYS A 326 5.56 0.16 -9.31
CA CYS A 326 5.90 0.55 -7.95
C CYS A 326 5.92 2.08 -7.84
N HIS A 327 5.19 2.63 -6.87
CA HIS A 327 5.27 4.04 -6.53
C HIS A 327 5.90 4.20 -5.15
N ALA A 328 6.71 5.25 -4.99
CA ALA A 328 7.41 5.51 -3.74
C ALA A 328 7.01 6.86 -3.16
N VAL A 329 6.80 6.91 -1.84
CA VAL A 329 6.50 8.13 -1.08
C VAL A 329 7.50 8.25 0.07
N ALA A 330 8.24 9.36 0.10
CA ALA A 330 9.16 9.68 1.18
C ALA A 330 8.43 10.50 2.25
N ILE A 331 8.44 9.99 3.48
CA ILE A 331 7.71 10.56 4.61
C ILE A 331 8.70 10.83 5.74
N THR A 332 8.62 12.00 6.35
CA THR A 332 9.45 12.38 7.50
C THR A 332 8.61 12.56 8.76
N ALA A 333 9.22 12.33 9.91
CA ALA A 333 8.65 12.76 11.18
C ALA A 333 8.49 14.28 11.23
N GLU A 334 7.61 14.78 12.08
CA GLU A 334 7.42 16.21 12.28
C GLU A 334 8.71 16.88 12.78
N GLY A 335 9.09 17.99 12.17
CA GLY A 335 10.28 18.75 12.56
C GLY A 335 11.61 18.23 12.00
N VAL A 336 11.56 17.34 11.01
CA VAL A 336 12.74 16.82 10.28
C VAL A 336 12.90 17.49 8.92
#